data_7dc29f4c6ebb14329c258d0ba1531938
#
_entry.id   7dc29f4c6ebb14329c258d0ba1531938
#
_cell.length_a   1.000
_cell.length_b   1.000
_cell.length_c   1.000
_cell.angle_alpha   90.00
_cell.angle_beta   90.00
_cell.angle_gamma   90.00
#
_symmetry.space_group_name_H-M   'P 1'
#
loop_
_entity.id
_entity.type
_entity.pdbx_description
1 polymer ?
#
loop_
_entity_poly.entity_id
_entity_poly.type
_entity_poly.pdbx_seq_one_letter_code
_entity_poly.pdbx_strand_id
1 'polypeptide(L)'
;MNVVRTLLLVLGFLSAPLFALTPAITLTSVPPMGSINNLSGLASNVTPAAYRVAVYIFVQGWWSKPTNAAPLTIIQNDGTWTCDITTGGADAYATKIAAFLVPQSYTPPLLNGTTTLPAELDTSSVASVTTTRTSPNAFHWCGYDWDVKTSGGFLFGPGPNLFSDSTNNVWVDASGKLHLRITSQNGQWYCAEVISRREFGYGTYRFFIDSVVDSLNPNVVLGLFTYDDDPTSTGGHRELDVEISRWANAADTNNAQFVVQPYQITGNLTRWAIPVGAAPTTHSFTWSNGRVDFVSHNGNFVPPPASVPQITTWSNTGGSIPAPGNERLHMNLWLFNGAAPSDGQQVEVVTSRFAFIPLQPAVPSVQSVSLDATGTFHLQLTGAPQLWYLLESTPDFGTWNPMGMTIAPEAGFQLMDATASSATRKFYRVSVLPGQ
;
A
#
# COMPACT_ATOMS: atom_id res chain seq x y z
N MET A 1 -80.56 1.57 42.65
CA MET A 1 -79.53 2.60 42.49
C MET A 1 -78.43 1.99 41.67
N ASN A 2 -78.44 2.24 40.39
CA ASN A 2 -77.41 1.74 39.45
C ASN A 2 -76.30 2.81 39.31
N VAL A 3 -75.06 2.47 39.74
CA VAL A 3 -73.91 3.34 39.59
C VAL A 3 -73.24 3.01 38.24
N VAL A 4 -73.41 3.92 37.27
CA VAL A 4 -72.67 3.88 35.99
C VAL A 4 -71.27 4.37 36.23
N ARG A 5 -70.24 3.50 36.06
CA ARG A 5 -68.79 3.88 36.06
C ARG A 5 -68.42 4.23 34.61
N THR A 6 -68.13 5.50 34.37
CA THR A 6 -67.55 6.00 33.10
C THR A 6 -66.06 5.79 33.10
N LEU A 7 -65.54 5.00 32.17
CA LEU A 7 -64.17 4.81 31.94
C LEU A 7 -63.65 5.89 30.96
N LEU A 8 -62.80 6.80 31.44
CA LEU A 8 -62.17 7.83 30.62
C LEU A 8 -60.88 7.25 30.05
N LEU A 9 -60.85 6.99 28.72
CA LEU A 9 -59.65 6.54 28.01
C LEU A 9 -58.86 7.76 27.57
N VAL A 10 -57.71 8.06 28.23
CA VAL A 10 -56.78 9.11 27.81
C VAL A 10 -55.81 8.49 26.81
N LEU A 11 -55.96 8.76 25.50
CA LEU A 11 -54.99 8.44 24.49
C LEU A 11 -53.86 9.48 24.53
N GLY A 12 -52.73 9.12 25.18
CA GLY A 12 -51.53 9.88 25.09
C GLY A 12 -50.86 9.61 23.73
N PHE A 13 -50.80 10.62 22.87
CA PHE A 13 -49.93 10.57 21.68
C PHE A 13 -48.45 10.74 22.16
N LEU A 14 -47.71 9.63 22.19
CA LEU A 14 -46.28 9.66 22.25
C LEU A 14 -45.74 10.13 20.88
N SER A 15 -45.38 11.41 20.76
CA SER A 15 -44.60 11.88 19.64
C SER A 15 -43.18 11.24 19.77
N ALA A 16 -42.88 10.25 18.94
CA ALA A 16 -41.52 9.76 18.78
C ALA A 16 -40.64 10.93 18.31
N PRO A 17 -39.44 11.12 18.91
CA PRO A 17 -38.53 12.14 18.41
C PRO A 17 -38.18 11.81 16.95
N LEU A 18 -38.44 12.72 16.03
CA LEU A 18 -37.92 12.68 14.66
C LEU A 18 -36.41 12.89 14.79
N PHE A 19 -35.64 11.83 14.73
CA PHE A 19 -34.20 11.97 14.52
C PHE A 19 -34.00 12.53 13.13
N ALA A 20 -33.50 13.75 13.04
CA ALA A 20 -33.05 14.30 11.76
C ALA A 20 -31.96 13.37 11.19
N LEU A 21 -32.21 12.83 9.99
CA LEU A 21 -31.22 12.01 9.31
C LEU A 21 -29.99 12.86 8.99
N THR A 22 -28.81 12.35 9.32
CA THR A 22 -27.54 13.05 9.06
C THR A 22 -27.30 13.19 7.55
N PRO A 23 -26.93 14.37 7.04
CA PRO A 23 -26.52 14.56 5.67
C PRO A 23 -25.42 13.56 5.28
N ALA A 24 -25.48 12.99 4.08
CA ALA A 24 -24.49 12.05 3.60
C ALA A 24 -24.22 12.25 2.10
N ILE A 25 -22.99 11.92 1.69
CA ILE A 25 -22.56 11.86 0.30
C ILE A 25 -21.88 10.52 0.05
N THR A 26 -22.22 9.86 -1.06
CA THR A 26 -21.64 8.59 -1.49
C THR A 26 -21.26 8.64 -2.96
N LEU A 27 -20.27 7.86 -3.35
CA LEU A 27 -19.89 7.67 -4.75
C LEU A 27 -20.61 6.43 -5.28
N THR A 28 -21.33 6.57 -6.38
CA THR A 28 -22.08 5.48 -7.03
C THR A 28 -21.31 4.90 -8.21
N SER A 29 -20.42 5.70 -8.82
CA SER A 29 -19.52 5.26 -9.89
C SER A 29 -18.22 6.02 -9.80
N VAL A 30 -17.11 5.28 -9.59
CA VAL A 30 -15.73 5.80 -9.60
C VAL A 30 -15.04 5.20 -10.83
N PRO A 31 -14.76 6.00 -11.88
CA PRO A 31 -14.08 5.50 -13.06
C PRO A 31 -12.64 5.09 -12.72
N PRO A 32 -12.11 3.95 -13.27
CA PRO A 32 -10.72 3.55 -13.05
C PRO A 32 -9.74 4.56 -13.67
N MET A 33 -8.47 4.52 -13.26
CA MET A 33 -7.41 5.33 -13.88
C MET A 33 -7.36 5.08 -15.39
N GLY A 34 -7.05 6.13 -16.15
CA GLY A 34 -7.05 6.10 -17.63
C GLY A 34 -8.45 6.28 -18.26
N SER A 35 -9.53 6.19 -17.48
CA SER A 35 -10.89 6.41 -17.98
C SER A 35 -11.22 7.91 -18.04
N ILE A 36 -11.92 8.30 -19.11
CA ILE A 36 -12.48 9.65 -19.31
C ILE A 36 -13.95 9.76 -18.88
N ASN A 37 -14.51 8.73 -18.24
CA ASN A 37 -15.88 8.74 -17.75
C ASN A 37 -16.00 9.69 -16.54
N ASN A 38 -17.22 10.21 -16.34
CA ASN A 38 -17.55 11.09 -15.24
C ASN A 38 -17.61 10.33 -13.91
N LEU A 39 -17.30 11.04 -12.83
CA LEU A 39 -17.58 10.64 -11.45
C LEU A 39 -19.07 10.83 -11.17
N SER A 40 -19.73 9.86 -10.53
CA SER A 40 -21.12 9.99 -10.11
C SER A 40 -21.29 9.61 -8.64
N GLY A 41 -22.33 10.23 -8.01
CA GLY A 41 -22.64 9.96 -6.61
C GLY A 41 -24.07 10.34 -6.25
N LEU A 42 -24.36 10.16 -4.96
CA LEU A 42 -25.66 10.46 -4.36
C LEU A 42 -25.46 11.30 -3.09
N ALA A 43 -26.15 12.42 -2.99
CA ALA A 43 -26.31 13.20 -1.76
C ALA A 43 -27.67 12.82 -1.15
N SER A 44 -27.70 12.45 0.12
CA SER A 44 -28.90 12.04 0.83
C SER A 44 -29.10 12.83 2.12
N ASN A 45 -30.35 12.87 2.58
CA ASN A 45 -30.78 13.59 3.80
C ASN A 45 -30.54 15.11 3.74
N VAL A 46 -30.60 15.68 2.54
CA VAL A 46 -30.47 17.12 2.28
C VAL A 46 -31.54 17.57 1.27
N THR A 47 -31.81 18.87 1.25
CA THR A 47 -32.61 19.46 0.16
C THR A 47 -31.61 19.76 -1.00
N PRO A 48 -31.71 19.07 -2.15
CA PRO A 48 -30.70 19.18 -3.23
C PRO A 48 -30.43 20.60 -3.69
N ALA A 49 -31.49 21.44 -3.77
CA ALA A 49 -31.35 22.83 -4.19
C ALA A 49 -30.49 23.71 -3.25
N ALA A 50 -30.38 23.33 -1.95
CA ALA A 50 -29.63 24.09 -0.95
C ALA A 50 -28.14 23.71 -0.90
N TYR A 51 -27.72 22.66 -1.61
CA TYR A 51 -26.36 22.14 -1.57
C TYR A 51 -25.74 21.96 -2.96
N ARG A 52 -24.43 21.81 -2.98
CA ARG A 52 -23.59 21.52 -4.15
C ARG A 52 -22.49 20.52 -3.74
N VAL A 53 -21.82 19.94 -4.72
CA VAL A 53 -20.66 19.07 -4.48
C VAL A 53 -19.41 19.77 -5.00
N ALA A 54 -18.44 20.02 -4.13
CA ALA A 54 -17.08 20.39 -4.49
C ALA A 54 -16.24 19.13 -4.70
N VAL A 55 -15.67 18.97 -5.90
CA VAL A 55 -14.91 17.77 -6.26
C VAL A 55 -13.46 18.15 -6.52
N TYR A 56 -12.55 17.35 -5.99
CA TYR A 56 -11.12 17.46 -6.19
C TYR A 56 -10.53 16.12 -6.61
N ILE A 57 -9.51 16.16 -7.47
CA ILE A 57 -8.74 14.99 -7.88
C ILE A 57 -7.27 15.18 -7.53
N PHE A 58 -6.56 14.09 -7.28
CA PHE A 58 -5.12 14.10 -7.00
C PHE A 58 -4.31 13.55 -8.18
N VAL A 59 -3.58 14.44 -8.84
CA VAL A 59 -2.59 14.12 -9.89
C VAL A 59 -1.32 14.90 -9.56
N GLN A 60 -0.39 14.27 -8.85
CA GLN A 60 0.82 14.90 -8.31
C GLN A 60 0.52 16.17 -7.47
N GLY A 61 -0.71 16.29 -6.97
CA GLY A 61 -1.27 17.40 -6.23
C GLY A 61 -2.77 17.47 -6.45
N TRP A 62 -3.49 18.23 -5.60
CA TRP A 62 -4.95 18.38 -5.66
C TRP A 62 -5.39 19.45 -6.66
N TRP A 63 -6.39 19.13 -7.47
CA TRP A 63 -6.95 19.98 -8.52
C TRP A 63 -8.47 20.07 -8.40
N SER A 64 -9.00 21.31 -8.50
CA SER A 64 -10.47 21.55 -8.50
C SER A 64 -11.14 21.00 -9.76
N LYS A 65 -12.37 20.45 -9.60
CA LYS A 65 -13.20 19.92 -10.68
C LYS A 65 -14.66 20.40 -10.58
N PRO A 66 -15.39 20.46 -11.70
CA PRO A 66 -14.92 20.20 -13.07
C PRO A 66 -13.92 21.25 -13.60
N THR A 67 -14.07 22.53 -13.23
CA THR A 67 -13.17 23.62 -13.67
C THR A 67 -13.08 24.71 -12.60
N ASN A 68 -12.03 25.51 -12.63
CA ASN A 68 -11.90 26.67 -11.73
C ASN A 68 -12.99 27.74 -11.95
N ALA A 69 -13.55 27.83 -13.16
CA ALA A 69 -14.64 28.75 -13.47
C ALA A 69 -16.02 28.25 -12.94
N ALA A 70 -16.18 26.95 -12.79
CA ALA A 70 -17.37 26.33 -12.25
C ALA A 70 -16.98 25.17 -11.31
N PRO A 71 -16.49 25.47 -10.08
CA PRO A 71 -15.90 24.47 -9.18
C PRO A 71 -16.94 23.67 -8.38
N LEU A 72 -18.22 23.89 -8.61
CA LEU A 72 -19.32 23.24 -7.89
C LEU A 72 -20.19 22.43 -8.83
N THR A 73 -20.46 21.18 -8.48
CA THR A 73 -21.36 20.27 -9.19
C THR A 73 -22.77 20.38 -8.65
N ILE A 74 -23.76 20.44 -9.54
CA ILE A 74 -25.20 20.52 -9.22
C ILE A 74 -25.69 19.15 -8.79
N ILE A 75 -26.52 19.13 -7.73
CA ILE A 75 -27.27 17.96 -7.28
C ILE A 75 -28.67 18.00 -7.90
N GLN A 76 -29.08 16.88 -8.53
CA GLN A 76 -30.41 16.72 -9.12
C GLN A 76 -31.48 16.57 -8.02
N ASN A 77 -32.76 16.70 -8.38
CA ASN A 77 -33.89 16.62 -7.42
C ASN A 77 -33.99 15.27 -6.69
N ASP A 78 -33.47 14.20 -7.30
CA ASP A 78 -33.41 12.85 -6.74
C ASP A 78 -32.13 12.60 -5.88
N GLY A 79 -31.31 13.63 -5.68
CA GLY A 79 -30.06 13.56 -4.93
C GLY A 79 -28.85 13.10 -5.74
N THR A 80 -29.03 12.66 -7.00
CA THR A 80 -27.91 12.25 -7.85
C THR A 80 -27.08 13.45 -8.30
N TRP A 81 -25.79 13.22 -8.55
CA TRP A 81 -24.88 14.22 -9.10
C TRP A 81 -23.80 13.56 -9.97
N THR A 82 -23.31 14.31 -10.96
CA THR A 82 -22.27 13.85 -11.87
C THR A 82 -21.29 14.97 -12.13
N CYS A 83 -20.00 14.70 -12.01
CA CYS A 83 -18.91 15.63 -12.21
C CYS A 83 -17.96 15.12 -13.29
N ASP A 84 -17.64 15.96 -14.27
CA ASP A 84 -16.53 15.70 -15.18
C ASP A 84 -15.20 15.94 -14.43
N ILE A 85 -14.45 14.85 -14.22
CA ILE A 85 -13.18 14.87 -13.53
C ILE A 85 -11.98 14.82 -14.47
N THR A 86 -12.20 14.89 -15.80
CA THR A 86 -11.16 14.72 -16.84
C THR A 86 -11.08 15.95 -17.77
N THR A 87 -11.21 17.12 -17.20
CA THR A 87 -11.31 18.39 -17.94
C THR A 87 -9.98 18.94 -18.47
N GLY A 88 -8.86 18.31 -18.18
CA GLY A 88 -7.57 18.74 -18.73
C GLY A 88 -6.37 17.92 -18.31
N GLY A 89 -5.25 18.05 -19.03
CA GLY A 89 -3.96 17.47 -18.69
C GLY A 89 -4.01 15.97 -18.39
N ALA A 90 -3.36 15.61 -17.28
CA ALA A 90 -3.26 14.22 -16.82
C ALA A 90 -4.42 13.75 -15.92
N ASP A 91 -5.54 14.46 -15.90
CA ASP A 91 -6.68 14.21 -15.00
C ASP A 91 -7.19 12.76 -15.02
N ALA A 92 -7.19 12.10 -16.19
CA ALA A 92 -7.58 10.71 -16.32
C ALA A 92 -6.72 9.76 -15.46
N TYR A 93 -5.50 10.17 -15.09
CA TYR A 93 -4.54 9.40 -14.30
C TYR A 93 -4.49 9.83 -12.82
N ALA A 94 -5.49 10.59 -12.36
CA ALA A 94 -5.64 10.91 -10.95
C ALA A 94 -5.75 9.63 -10.12
N THR A 95 -5.04 9.60 -8.99
CA THR A 95 -4.98 8.44 -8.08
C THR A 95 -6.00 8.52 -6.96
N LYS A 96 -6.43 9.74 -6.57
CA LYS A 96 -7.44 9.96 -5.52
C LYS A 96 -8.53 10.93 -5.99
N ILE A 97 -9.69 10.83 -5.37
CA ILE A 97 -10.82 11.73 -5.56
C ILE A 97 -11.38 12.08 -4.18
N ALA A 98 -11.67 13.36 -3.95
CA ALA A 98 -12.39 13.84 -2.77
C ALA A 98 -13.63 14.62 -3.21
N ALA A 99 -14.76 14.38 -2.55
CA ALA A 99 -16.02 15.08 -2.80
C ALA A 99 -16.61 15.58 -1.48
N PHE A 100 -16.96 16.85 -1.43
CA PHE A 100 -17.49 17.56 -0.26
C PHE A 100 -18.89 18.09 -0.54
N LEU A 101 -19.85 17.73 0.31
CA LEU A 101 -21.21 18.25 0.25
C LEU A 101 -21.27 19.58 1.00
N VAL A 102 -21.36 20.68 0.26
CA VAL A 102 -21.25 22.03 0.78
C VAL A 102 -22.55 22.86 0.53
N PRO A 103 -22.86 23.87 1.36
CA PRO A 103 -23.97 24.78 1.09
C PRO A 103 -23.82 25.44 -0.29
N GLN A 104 -24.94 25.71 -0.97
CA GLN A 104 -24.95 26.34 -2.29
C GLN A 104 -24.22 27.70 -2.31
N SER A 105 -24.23 28.42 -1.19
CA SER A 105 -23.57 29.73 -1.06
C SER A 105 -22.07 29.65 -0.77
N TYR A 106 -21.53 28.45 -0.55
CA TYR A 106 -20.11 28.26 -0.25
C TYR A 106 -19.24 28.47 -1.50
N THR A 107 -18.13 29.18 -1.33
CA THR A 107 -17.12 29.37 -2.37
C THR A 107 -15.96 28.44 -2.05
N PRO A 108 -15.79 27.33 -2.77
CA PRO A 108 -14.73 26.38 -2.47
C PRO A 108 -13.35 26.92 -2.87
N PRO A 109 -12.27 26.53 -2.17
CA PRO A 109 -10.91 26.87 -2.56
C PRO A 109 -10.58 26.28 -3.94
N LEU A 110 -9.94 27.08 -4.78
CA LEU A 110 -9.48 26.65 -6.10
C LEU A 110 -8.08 26.08 -5.99
N LEU A 111 -7.97 24.77 -6.21
CA LEU A 111 -6.70 24.04 -6.10
C LEU A 111 -6.08 23.81 -7.48
N ASN A 112 -4.77 24.05 -7.58
CA ASN A 112 -4.00 23.95 -8.81
C ASN A 112 -2.67 23.21 -8.55
N GLY A 113 -2.75 21.98 -8.01
CA GLY A 113 -1.59 21.15 -7.70
C GLY A 113 -1.07 21.31 -6.27
N THR A 114 -1.91 21.68 -5.31
CA THR A 114 -1.54 21.74 -3.89
C THR A 114 -1.29 20.34 -3.32
N THR A 115 -0.33 20.21 -2.39
CA THR A 115 0.01 18.92 -1.78
C THR A 115 -1.06 18.38 -0.84
N THR A 116 -1.85 19.27 -0.20
CA THR A 116 -2.88 18.92 0.77
C THR A 116 -4.20 19.58 0.45
N LEU A 117 -5.30 18.97 0.87
CA LEU A 117 -6.62 19.60 0.89
C LEU A 117 -6.69 20.62 2.03
N PRO A 118 -7.22 21.84 1.80
CA PRO A 118 -7.42 22.81 2.86
C PRO A 118 -8.41 22.32 3.94
N ALA A 119 -8.05 22.48 5.21
CA ALA A 119 -8.88 22.05 6.34
C ALA A 119 -10.26 22.73 6.41
N GLU A 120 -10.42 23.89 5.74
CA GLU A 120 -11.71 24.59 5.63
C GLU A 120 -12.77 23.77 4.89
N LEU A 121 -12.37 22.82 4.01
CA LEU A 121 -13.29 21.92 3.31
C LEU A 121 -14.03 21.02 4.30
N ASP A 122 -13.33 20.48 5.31
CA ASP A 122 -13.92 19.62 6.34
C ASP A 122 -14.87 20.42 7.24
N THR A 123 -14.51 21.66 7.59
CA THR A 123 -15.33 22.50 8.47
C THR A 123 -16.52 23.14 7.76
N SER A 124 -16.47 23.31 6.45
CA SER A 124 -17.52 23.94 5.64
C SER A 124 -18.47 22.94 4.98
N SER A 125 -18.10 21.67 4.92
CA SER A 125 -18.94 20.61 4.38
C SER A 125 -19.83 19.99 5.47
N VAL A 126 -21.01 19.50 5.08
CA VAL A 126 -21.90 18.73 5.95
C VAL A 126 -21.67 17.23 5.85
N ALA A 127 -20.98 16.79 4.80
CA ALA A 127 -20.50 15.42 4.60
C ALA A 127 -19.39 15.43 3.55
N SER A 128 -18.48 14.45 3.63
CA SER A 128 -17.42 14.26 2.65
C SER A 128 -17.14 12.79 2.38
N VAL A 129 -16.52 12.50 1.25
CA VAL A 129 -16.04 11.16 0.90
C VAL A 129 -14.76 11.29 0.09
N THR A 130 -13.76 10.48 0.45
CA THR A 130 -12.50 10.36 -0.31
C THR A 130 -12.33 8.91 -0.74
N THR A 131 -11.80 8.69 -1.93
CA THR A 131 -11.52 7.36 -2.47
C THR A 131 -10.26 7.37 -3.32
N THR A 132 -9.60 6.21 -3.40
CA THR A 132 -8.53 5.96 -4.38
C THR A 132 -9.12 5.40 -5.65
N ARG A 133 -8.51 5.73 -6.80
CA ARG A 133 -8.81 5.11 -8.09
C ARG A 133 -7.89 3.92 -8.32
N THR A 134 -8.45 2.82 -8.80
CA THR A 134 -7.69 1.60 -9.08
C THR A 134 -7.00 1.69 -10.44
N SER A 135 -5.79 1.12 -10.53
CA SER A 135 -5.15 0.86 -11.81
C SER A 135 -5.94 -0.21 -12.59
N PRO A 136 -6.10 -0.07 -13.92
CA PRO A 136 -6.71 -1.11 -14.73
C PRO A 136 -5.86 -2.39 -14.78
N ASN A 137 -4.55 -2.28 -14.58
CA ASN A 137 -3.58 -3.37 -14.59
C ASN A 137 -3.07 -3.67 -13.17
N ALA A 138 -4.00 -4.02 -12.29
CA ALA A 138 -3.66 -4.53 -10.97
C ALA A 138 -3.41 -6.03 -11.03
N PHE A 139 -2.57 -6.53 -10.13
CA PHE A 139 -2.27 -7.95 -10.00
C PHE A 139 -2.12 -8.36 -8.54
N HIS A 140 -2.21 -9.68 -8.32
CA HIS A 140 -1.99 -10.27 -7.01
C HIS A 140 -0.60 -10.91 -6.93
N TRP A 141 0.20 -10.57 -5.90
CA TRP A 141 1.53 -11.12 -5.71
C TRP A 141 1.96 -11.09 -4.24
N CYS A 142 2.59 -12.17 -3.79
CA CYS A 142 3.04 -12.35 -2.41
C CYS A 142 1.96 -12.14 -1.34
N GLY A 143 0.69 -12.48 -1.66
CA GLY A 143 -0.42 -12.33 -0.73
C GLY A 143 -1.01 -10.93 -0.64
N TYR A 144 -0.66 -10.05 -1.57
CA TYR A 144 -1.13 -8.67 -1.62
C TYR A 144 -1.55 -8.25 -3.02
N ASP A 145 -2.51 -7.32 -3.08
CA ASP A 145 -2.92 -6.67 -4.33
C ASP A 145 -2.04 -5.46 -4.61
N TRP A 146 -1.64 -5.33 -5.86
CA TRP A 146 -0.74 -4.28 -6.34
C TRP A 146 -1.36 -3.55 -7.52
N ASP A 147 -1.28 -2.22 -7.49
CA ASP A 147 -1.54 -1.37 -8.64
C ASP A 147 -0.25 -1.18 -9.44
N VAL A 148 -0.35 -1.16 -10.75
CA VAL A 148 0.77 -0.78 -11.62
C VAL A 148 0.62 0.69 -12.00
N LYS A 149 1.67 1.47 -11.79
CA LYS A 149 1.68 2.89 -12.12
C LYS A 149 1.72 3.09 -13.63
N THR A 150 0.85 3.97 -14.11
CA THR A 150 0.89 4.47 -15.49
C THR A 150 0.81 5.99 -15.48
N SER A 151 1.55 6.63 -16.39
CA SER A 151 1.55 8.08 -16.51
C SER A 151 0.80 8.57 -17.74
N GLY A 152 0.32 7.66 -18.61
CA GLY A 152 -0.46 8.00 -19.79
C GLY A 152 0.23 8.94 -20.78
N GLY A 153 1.56 8.93 -20.82
CA GLY A 153 2.35 9.81 -21.66
C GLY A 153 2.74 11.13 -21.00
N PHE A 154 2.37 11.37 -19.74
CA PHE A 154 2.80 12.51 -18.95
C PHE A 154 4.02 12.19 -18.10
N LEU A 155 4.83 13.20 -17.79
CA LEU A 155 6.00 13.02 -16.93
C LEU A 155 5.57 13.09 -15.47
N PHE A 156 5.79 11.99 -14.72
CA PHE A 156 5.47 11.88 -13.30
C PHE A 156 6.74 11.64 -12.47
N GLY A 157 6.65 11.94 -11.17
CA GLY A 157 7.67 11.58 -10.19
C GLY A 157 7.71 10.07 -9.86
N PRO A 158 8.83 9.55 -9.35
CA PRO A 158 10.11 10.24 -9.15
C PRO A 158 10.79 10.66 -10.45
N GLY A 159 11.58 11.73 -10.40
CA GLY A 159 12.19 12.37 -11.58
C GLY A 159 11.15 13.06 -12.45
N PRO A 160 11.43 13.40 -13.71
CA PRO A 160 10.44 13.59 -14.78
C PRO A 160 10.44 12.32 -15.66
N ASN A 161 9.66 11.29 -15.30
CA ASN A 161 9.65 10.00 -15.99
C ASN A 161 8.28 9.64 -16.58
N LEU A 162 8.29 8.90 -17.68
CA LEU A 162 7.13 8.17 -18.15
C LEU A 162 7.07 6.82 -17.43
N PHE A 163 5.89 6.45 -16.93
CA PHE A 163 5.62 5.14 -16.35
C PHE A 163 4.64 4.38 -17.23
N SER A 164 4.87 3.07 -17.36
CA SER A 164 4.04 2.20 -18.20
C SER A 164 3.54 1.00 -17.39
N ASP A 165 2.24 0.75 -17.48
CA ASP A 165 1.57 -0.43 -16.96
C ASP A 165 1.51 -1.59 -17.94
N SER A 166 2.27 -1.51 -19.06
CA SER A 166 2.42 -2.60 -20.01
C SER A 166 3.09 -3.81 -19.36
N THR A 167 2.69 -5.01 -19.76
CA THR A 167 3.37 -6.27 -19.40
C THR A 167 4.81 -6.36 -19.94
N ASN A 168 5.24 -5.42 -20.79
CA ASN A 168 6.65 -5.26 -21.14
C ASN A 168 7.48 -4.58 -20.05
N ASN A 169 6.83 -3.84 -19.13
CA ASN A 169 7.47 -3.11 -18.06
C ASN A 169 7.25 -3.77 -16.69
N VAL A 170 6.05 -4.33 -16.44
CA VAL A 170 5.69 -4.97 -15.16
C VAL A 170 4.94 -6.27 -15.43
N TRP A 171 5.43 -7.37 -14.89
CA TRP A 171 4.73 -8.67 -14.93
C TRP A 171 5.22 -9.60 -13.81
N VAL A 172 4.41 -10.61 -13.52
CA VAL A 172 4.79 -11.76 -12.68
C VAL A 172 4.99 -12.96 -13.59
N ASP A 173 6.13 -13.62 -13.50
CA ASP A 173 6.45 -14.78 -14.33
C ASP A 173 5.78 -16.07 -13.82
N ALA A 174 5.92 -17.15 -14.58
CA ALA A 174 5.37 -18.47 -14.24
C ALA A 174 5.98 -19.07 -12.95
N SER A 175 7.12 -18.57 -12.49
CA SER A 175 7.78 -18.94 -11.24
C SER A 175 7.32 -18.07 -10.05
N GLY A 176 6.40 -17.13 -10.29
CA GLY A 176 5.87 -16.23 -9.27
C GLY A 176 6.79 -15.05 -8.93
N LYS A 177 7.76 -14.71 -9.79
CA LYS A 177 8.67 -13.60 -9.59
C LYS A 177 8.15 -12.33 -10.26
N LEU A 178 8.28 -11.20 -9.57
CA LEU A 178 7.94 -9.88 -10.10
C LEU A 178 9.12 -9.33 -10.90
N HIS A 179 8.83 -8.87 -12.10
CA HIS A 179 9.77 -8.20 -12.99
C HIS A 179 9.40 -6.72 -13.12
N LEU A 180 10.37 -5.85 -12.91
CA LEU A 180 10.30 -4.42 -13.18
C LEU A 180 11.32 -4.11 -14.28
N ARG A 181 10.89 -3.50 -15.38
CA ARG A 181 11.77 -3.21 -16.52
C ARG A 181 11.62 -1.80 -17.04
N ILE A 182 12.77 -1.13 -17.23
CA ILE A 182 12.86 0.10 -18.02
C ILE A 182 12.98 -0.29 -19.48
N THR A 183 12.04 0.20 -20.31
CA THR A 183 12.01 -0.09 -21.75
C THR A 183 12.15 1.17 -22.58
N SER A 184 12.68 1.03 -23.80
CA SER A 184 12.67 2.09 -24.80
C SER A 184 11.69 1.76 -25.91
N GLN A 185 10.80 2.70 -26.22
CA GLN A 185 9.81 2.58 -27.31
C GLN A 185 9.76 3.90 -28.07
N ASN A 186 10.00 3.86 -29.38
CA ASN A 186 9.96 5.05 -30.26
C ASN A 186 10.84 6.22 -29.74
N GLY A 187 12.00 5.90 -29.16
CA GLY A 187 12.94 6.90 -28.62
C GLY A 187 12.55 7.47 -27.24
N GLN A 188 11.46 7.01 -26.65
CA GLN A 188 11.07 7.37 -25.27
C GLN A 188 11.35 6.22 -24.31
N TRP A 189 11.75 6.56 -23.08
CA TRP A 189 12.01 5.62 -22.01
C TRP A 189 10.82 5.53 -21.06
N TYR A 190 10.44 4.30 -20.70
CA TYR A 190 9.33 4.01 -19.79
C TYR A 190 9.85 3.26 -18.58
N CYS A 191 9.58 3.81 -17.41
CA CYS A 191 9.90 3.26 -16.10
C CYS A 191 8.79 2.33 -15.61
N ALA A 192 9.08 1.57 -14.56
CA ALA A 192 8.16 0.65 -13.91
C ALA A 192 7.97 1.00 -12.44
N GLU A 193 6.74 0.90 -11.92
CA GLU A 193 6.44 1.04 -10.50
C GLU A 193 5.19 0.23 -10.15
N VAL A 194 5.25 -0.47 -9.00
CA VAL A 194 4.11 -1.15 -8.40
C VAL A 194 3.86 -0.60 -7.00
N ILE A 195 2.58 -0.50 -6.63
CA ILE A 195 2.13 0.14 -5.41
C ILE A 195 1.16 -0.80 -4.71
N SER A 196 1.41 -1.13 -3.44
CA SER A 196 0.49 -1.97 -2.67
C SER A 196 -0.86 -1.25 -2.49
N ARG A 197 -1.96 -2.02 -2.53
CA ARG A 197 -3.28 -1.50 -2.14
C ARG A 197 -3.47 -1.44 -0.64
N ARG A 198 -2.58 -2.12 0.10
CA ARG A 198 -2.60 -2.18 1.55
C ARG A 198 -1.61 -1.19 2.16
N GLU A 199 -2.04 -0.53 3.21
CA GLU A 199 -1.22 0.17 4.18
C GLU A 199 -0.74 -0.84 5.22
N PHE A 200 0.56 -0.89 5.49
CA PHE A 200 1.13 -1.93 6.36
C PHE A 200 1.42 -1.42 7.78
N GLY A 201 1.86 -0.17 7.93
CA GLY A 201 2.22 0.42 9.22
C GLY A 201 3.52 -0.15 9.80
N TYR A 202 3.61 -0.16 11.13
CA TYR A 202 4.79 -0.66 11.83
C TYR A 202 5.02 -2.16 11.61
N GLY A 203 6.26 -2.51 11.28
CA GLY A 203 6.66 -3.89 10.98
C GLY A 203 7.99 -3.97 10.26
N THR A 204 8.37 -5.17 9.85
CA THR A 204 9.52 -5.41 8.99
C THR A 204 9.07 -5.59 7.55
N TYR A 205 9.57 -4.75 6.68
CA TYR A 205 9.43 -4.82 5.23
C TYR A 205 10.66 -5.50 4.66
N ARG A 206 10.49 -6.58 3.91
CA ARG A 206 11.62 -7.37 3.40
C ARG A 206 11.44 -7.68 1.93
N PHE A 207 12.48 -7.39 1.16
CA PHE A 207 12.53 -7.52 -0.29
C PHE A 207 13.63 -8.49 -0.68
N PHE A 208 13.29 -9.46 -1.53
CA PHE A 208 14.20 -10.51 -1.99
C PHE A 208 14.50 -10.27 -3.48
N ILE A 209 15.69 -9.76 -3.76
CA ILE A 209 16.11 -9.35 -5.11
C ILE A 209 16.99 -10.46 -5.71
N ASP A 210 16.54 -11.01 -6.83
CA ASP A 210 17.24 -12.10 -7.54
C ASP A 210 18.27 -11.57 -8.54
N SER A 211 18.03 -10.37 -9.08
CA SER A 211 18.93 -9.74 -10.04
C SER A 211 20.24 -9.30 -9.41
N VAL A 212 21.31 -9.26 -10.22
CA VAL A 212 22.55 -8.56 -9.91
C VAL A 212 22.29 -7.06 -9.99
N VAL A 213 22.34 -6.37 -8.85
CA VAL A 213 22.02 -4.93 -8.75
C VAL A 213 23.19 -4.05 -8.34
N ASP A 214 24.36 -4.65 -8.07
CA ASP A 214 25.61 -3.92 -7.75
C ASP A 214 26.15 -3.10 -8.94
N SER A 215 25.78 -3.47 -10.15
CA SER A 215 26.27 -2.90 -11.41
C SER A 215 25.18 -2.22 -12.24
N LEU A 216 24.06 -1.82 -11.63
CA LEU A 216 23.03 -1.03 -12.32
C LEU A 216 23.64 0.20 -13.01
N ASN A 217 23.11 0.54 -14.19
CA ASN A 217 23.52 1.75 -14.90
C ASN A 217 23.43 2.97 -13.96
N PRO A 218 24.42 3.88 -13.95
CA PRO A 218 24.44 5.01 -13.00
C PRO A 218 23.19 5.89 -13.01
N ASN A 219 22.46 5.95 -14.14
CA ASN A 219 21.22 6.72 -14.26
C ASN A 219 19.98 5.97 -13.75
N VAL A 220 20.13 4.68 -13.41
CA VAL A 220 19.00 3.83 -12.95
C VAL A 220 18.93 3.83 -11.44
N VAL A 221 17.71 3.87 -10.92
CA VAL A 221 17.39 3.76 -9.50
C VAL A 221 16.38 2.63 -9.31
N LEU A 222 16.72 1.68 -8.44
CA LEU A 222 15.75 0.75 -7.86
C LEU A 222 15.35 1.29 -6.49
N GLY A 223 14.09 1.61 -6.30
CA GLY A 223 13.51 2.07 -5.04
C GLY A 223 12.59 1.01 -4.42
N LEU A 224 12.76 0.78 -3.12
CA LEU A 224 11.98 -0.14 -2.29
C LEU A 224 11.58 0.64 -1.03
N PHE A 225 10.34 1.19 -0.99
CA PHE A 225 10.03 2.24 -0.04
C PHE A 225 8.56 2.32 0.35
N THR A 226 8.28 2.99 1.46
CA THR A 226 6.93 3.44 1.82
C THR A 226 6.70 4.86 1.34
N TYR A 227 5.47 5.22 0.96
CA TYR A 227 5.15 6.58 0.55
C TYR A 227 3.68 6.91 0.83
N ASP A 228 3.45 8.13 1.34
CA ASP A 228 2.13 8.74 1.50
C ASP A 228 2.07 10.02 0.66
N ASP A 229 1.01 10.22 -0.10
CA ASP A 229 0.82 11.46 -0.86
C ASP A 229 0.73 12.70 0.05
N ASP A 230 0.28 12.53 1.31
CA ASP A 230 0.18 13.61 2.27
C ASP A 230 1.50 13.77 3.05
N PRO A 231 2.14 14.96 3.04
CA PRO A 231 3.37 15.19 3.76
C PRO A 231 3.15 15.18 5.28
N THR A 232 4.16 14.71 6.01
CA THR A 232 4.22 14.83 7.47
C THR A 232 4.57 16.26 7.90
N SER A 233 4.53 16.53 9.21
CA SER A 233 4.96 17.82 9.78
C SER A 233 6.43 18.16 9.50
N THR A 234 7.27 17.16 9.22
CA THR A 234 8.68 17.33 8.84
C THR A 234 8.88 17.51 7.35
N GLY A 235 7.81 17.39 6.53
CA GLY A 235 7.86 17.43 5.07
C GLY A 235 8.21 16.09 4.41
N GLY A 236 8.48 15.03 5.17
CA GLY A 236 8.60 13.66 4.65
C GLY A 236 7.22 13.06 4.41
N HIS A 237 7.12 12.19 3.42
CA HIS A 237 5.87 11.53 3.01
C HIS A 237 5.69 10.15 3.66
N ARG A 238 6.03 9.99 4.95
CA ARG A 238 6.16 8.68 5.63
C ARG A 238 7.04 7.72 4.83
N GLU A 239 8.06 8.32 4.20
CA GLU A 239 8.92 7.63 3.25
C GLU A 239 10.17 7.12 3.93
N LEU A 240 10.37 5.80 3.82
CA LEU A 240 11.49 5.04 4.34
C LEU A 240 12.02 4.24 3.16
N ASP A 241 13.30 4.47 2.78
CA ASP A 241 13.82 4.00 1.51
C ASP A 241 14.99 3.04 1.67
N VAL A 242 14.97 1.99 0.86
CA VAL A 242 16.15 1.30 0.37
C VAL A 242 16.28 1.63 -1.11
N GLU A 243 17.33 2.34 -1.49
CA GLU A 243 17.55 2.74 -2.87
C GLU A 243 18.89 2.23 -3.37
N ILE A 244 18.89 1.65 -4.57
CA ILE A 244 20.08 1.14 -5.23
C ILE A 244 20.33 1.98 -6.47
N SER A 245 21.34 2.85 -6.40
CA SER A 245 21.75 3.78 -7.45
C SER A 245 23.08 4.44 -7.20
N ARG A 246 23.73 4.86 -8.28
CA ARG A 246 24.89 5.77 -8.29
C ARG A 246 24.52 7.22 -8.58
N TRP A 247 23.24 7.54 -8.74
CA TRP A 247 22.72 8.91 -8.92
C TRP A 247 23.46 9.69 -10.03
N ALA A 248 23.57 9.06 -11.22
CA ALA A 248 24.29 9.53 -12.40
C ALA A 248 25.82 9.73 -12.21
N ASN A 249 26.39 9.32 -11.09
CA ASN A 249 27.83 9.37 -10.85
C ASN A 249 28.47 7.98 -11.02
N ALA A 250 28.96 7.68 -12.21
CA ALA A 250 29.60 6.39 -12.52
C ALA A 250 30.85 6.11 -11.67
N ALA A 251 31.50 7.14 -11.12
CA ALA A 251 32.68 7.02 -10.27
C ALA A 251 32.35 6.78 -8.79
N ASP A 252 31.08 6.89 -8.38
CA ASP A 252 30.69 6.61 -7.00
C ASP A 252 30.86 5.12 -6.68
N THR A 253 31.64 4.83 -5.66
CA THR A 253 31.83 3.47 -5.16
C THR A 253 30.67 2.97 -4.32
N ASN A 254 29.84 3.89 -3.76
CA ASN A 254 28.60 3.55 -3.09
C ASN A 254 27.47 3.50 -4.14
N ASN A 255 26.84 2.34 -4.24
CA ASN A 255 25.77 2.09 -5.19
C ASN A 255 24.41 1.86 -4.53
N ALA A 256 24.31 2.11 -3.22
CA ALA A 256 23.07 1.99 -2.47
C ALA A 256 23.00 3.01 -1.31
N GLN A 257 21.79 3.23 -0.81
CA GLN A 257 21.54 4.06 0.36
C GLN A 257 20.31 3.60 1.14
N PHE A 258 20.29 3.96 2.43
CA PHE A 258 19.11 3.94 3.27
C PHE A 258 18.71 5.37 3.61
N VAL A 259 17.42 5.65 3.60
CA VAL A 259 16.91 7.01 3.85
C VAL A 259 15.68 6.98 4.75
N VAL A 260 15.60 7.95 5.63
CA VAL A 260 14.38 8.40 6.28
C VAL A 260 14.10 9.82 5.76
N GLN A 261 13.03 10.02 5.04
CA GLN A 261 12.75 11.34 4.46
C GLN A 261 12.31 12.37 5.52
N PRO A 262 12.66 13.66 5.36
CA PRO A 262 13.42 14.26 4.24
C PRO A 262 14.94 13.98 4.37
N TYR A 263 15.56 13.56 3.28
CA TYR A 263 16.99 13.20 3.25
C TYR A 263 17.92 14.39 3.54
N GLN A 264 17.46 15.62 3.40
CA GLN A 264 18.23 16.83 3.64
C GLN A 264 18.53 17.05 5.13
N ILE A 265 17.80 16.38 6.03
CA ILE A 265 18.06 16.43 7.47
C ILE A 265 19.32 15.58 7.75
N THR A 266 20.32 16.20 8.39
CA THR A 266 21.56 15.51 8.74
C THR A 266 21.27 14.27 9.60
N GLY A 267 21.81 13.12 9.18
CA GLY A 267 21.60 11.83 9.84
C GLY A 267 20.40 11.03 9.34
N ASN A 268 19.65 11.52 8.34
CA ASN A 268 18.54 10.81 7.72
C ASN A 268 18.92 9.95 6.51
N LEU A 269 20.19 9.99 6.10
CA LEU A 269 20.69 9.23 4.95
C LEU A 269 22.05 8.59 5.27
N THR A 270 22.23 7.36 4.83
CA THR A 270 23.54 6.69 4.80
C THR A 270 23.74 5.99 3.47
N ARG A 271 24.97 6.10 2.91
CA ARG A 271 25.34 5.44 1.64
C ARG A 271 26.28 4.27 1.92
N TRP A 272 26.16 3.23 1.11
CA TRP A 272 26.97 2.01 1.22
C TRP A 272 27.11 1.33 -0.14
N ALA A 273 27.97 0.29 -0.20
CA ALA A 273 28.21 -0.46 -1.41
C ALA A 273 27.70 -1.90 -1.30
N ILE A 274 26.93 -2.34 -2.31
CA ILE A 274 26.65 -3.77 -2.55
C ILE A 274 27.95 -4.37 -3.11
N PRO A 275 28.45 -5.49 -2.55
CA PRO A 275 29.64 -6.15 -3.08
C PRO A 275 29.44 -6.62 -4.52
N VAL A 276 30.52 -6.56 -5.31
CA VAL A 276 30.50 -6.99 -6.71
C VAL A 276 30.09 -8.47 -6.82
N GLY A 277 29.11 -8.73 -7.68
CA GLY A 277 28.57 -10.08 -7.90
C GLY A 277 27.69 -10.61 -6.76
N ALA A 278 27.29 -9.78 -5.79
CA ALA A 278 26.31 -10.16 -4.79
C ALA A 278 24.93 -10.30 -5.43
N ALA A 279 24.52 -11.54 -5.65
CA ALA A 279 23.18 -11.90 -6.10
C ALA A 279 22.91 -13.36 -5.71
N PRO A 280 21.70 -13.66 -5.23
CA PRO A 280 20.63 -12.73 -4.86
C PRO A 280 20.96 -11.90 -3.60
N THR A 281 20.19 -10.83 -3.34
CA THR A 281 20.31 -9.99 -2.12
C THR A 281 18.98 -9.83 -1.44
N THR A 282 19.00 -9.62 -0.12
CA THR A 282 17.80 -9.32 0.66
C THR A 282 17.98 -7.99 1.36
N HIS A 283 17.01 -7.09 1.17
CA HIS A 283 16.98 -5.78 1.79
C HIS A 283 15.77 -5.66 2.69
N SER A 284 15.91 -5.05 3.85
CA SER A 284 14.79 -4.86 4.76
C SER A 284 14.95 -3.63 5.63
N PHE A 285 13.81 -3.12 6.09
CA PHE A 285 13.77 -2.20 7.22
C PHE A 285 12.68 -2.62 8.20
N THR A 286 12.98 -2.46 9.49
CA THR A 286 12.03 -2.65 10.58
C THR A 286 11.64 -1.29 11.14
N TRP A 287 10.39 -0.92 10.91
CA TRP A 287 9.83 0.36 11.34
C TRP A 287 9.03 0.18 12.62
N SER A 288 9.37 0.95 13.64
CA SER A 288 8.73 0.99 14.94
C SER A 288 8.58 2.43 15.43
N ASN A 289 7.88 2.65 16.53
CA ASN A 289 7.70 3.99 17.07
C ASN A 289 9.06 4.63 17.43
N GLY A 290 9.40 5.71 16.73
CA GLY A 290 10.64 6.46 16.93
C GLY A 290 11.92 5.73 16.53
N ARG A 291 11.85 4.64 15.75
CA ARG A 291 13.03 3.86 15.31
C ARG A 291 12.79 3.16 13.98
N VAL A 292 13.80 3.20 13.12
CA VAL A 292 13.88 2.35 11.93
C VAL A 292 15.24 1.68 11.89
N ASP A 293 15.25 0.34 11.75
CA ASP A 293 16.45 -0.47 11.60
C ASP A 293 16.50 -1.03 10.18
N PHE A 294 17.53 -0.67 9.42
CA PHE A 294 17.76 -1.16 8.06
C PHE A 294 18.83 -2.25 8.08
N VAL A 295 18.66 -3.25 7.22
CA VAL A 295 19.67 -4.29 7.01
C VAL A 295 19.62 -4.81 5.58
N SER A 296 20.81 -5.05 5.02
CA SER A 296 20.97 -5.73 3.73
C SER A 296 21.85 -6.96 3.90
N HIS A 297 21.45 -8.05 3.27
CA HIS A 297 22.11 -9.35 3.32
C HIS A 297 22.52 -9.80 1.92
N ASN A 298 23.60 -10.57 1.84
CA ASN A 298 23.96 -11.31 0.65
C ASN A 298 23.23 -12.67 0.68
N GLY A 299 22.39 -12.93 -0.30
CA GLY A 299 21.54 -14.11 -0.42
C GLY A 299 20.06 -13.87 -0.10
N ASN A 300 19.22 -14.75 -0.64
CA ASN A 300 17.78 -14.82 -0.35
C ASN A 300 17.53 -16.03 0.56
N PHE A 301 17.33 -15.79 1.83
CA PHE A 301 17.12 -16.83 2.84
C PHE A 301 15.71 -16.81 3.39
N VAL A 302 15.09 -17.99 3.46
CA VAL A 302 13.78 -18.13 4.08
C VAL A 302 13.63 -19.55 4.64
N PRO A 303 13.58 -19.75 5.95
CA PRO A 303 14.07 -18.83 6.98
C PRO A 303 15.58 -18.61 6.84
N PRO A 304 16.12 -17.49 7.27
CA PRO A 304 17.56 -17.29 7.20
C PRO A 304 18.28 -18.28 8.13
N PRO A 305 19.44 -18.79 7.76
CA PRO A 305 20.30 -19.52 8.66
C PRO A 305 20.77 -18.65 9.83
N ALA A 306 21.20 -19.25 10.92
CA ALA A 306 21.63 -18.52 12.12
C ALA A 306 22.74 -17.48 11.86
N SER A 307 23.50 -17.65 10.77
CA SER A 307 24.53 -16.72 10.31
C SER A 307 24.31 -16.36 8.85
N VAL A 308 23.51 -15.33 8.59
CA VAL A 308 23.36 -14.76 7.24
C VAL A 308 24.44 -13.69 7.04
N PRO A 309 25.22 -13.72 5.97
CA PRO A 309 26.19 -12.66 5.70
C PRO A 309 25.47 -11.31 5.53
N GLN A 310 25.72 -10.40 6.48
CA GLN A 310 25.24 -9.03 6.37
C GLN A 310 26.16 -8.23 5.46
N ILE A 311 25.58 -7.47 4.52
CA ILE A 311 26.31 -6.48 3.74
C ILE A 311 26.47 -5.22 4.60
N THR A 312 25.39 -4.71 5.16
CA THR A 312 25.38 -3.52 6.00
C THR A 312 24.14 -3.45 6.87
N THR A 313 24.23 -2.65 7.94
CA THR A 313 23.12 -2.27 8.82
C THR A 313 23.17 -0.79 9.13
N TRP A 314 22.03 -0.19 9.35
CA TRP A 314 21.92 1.18 9.83
C TRP A 314 20.64 1.36 10.65
N SER A 315 20.74 2.11 11.75
CA SER A 315 19.60 2.46 12.59
C SER A 315 19.43 3.96 12.64
N ASN A 316 18.19 4.42 12.45
CA ASN A 316 17.80 5.81 12.68
C ASN A 316 16.83 5.87 13.87
N THR A 317 17.14 6.78 14.82
CA THR A 317 16.31 7.08 15.99
C THR A 317 16.04 8.59 16.11
N GLY A 318 16.22 9.31 14.99
CA GLY A 318 16.01 10.76 14.92
C GLY A 318 14.54 11.18 14.96
N GLY A 319 14.31 12.47 15.15
CA GLY A 319 12.96 13.03 15.26
C GLY A 319 12.16 13.07 13.94
N SER A 320 12.76 12.65 12.82
CA SER A 320 12.09 12.63 11.49
C SER A 320 11.31 11.34 11.24
N ILE A 321 11.45 10.31 12.11
CA ILE A 321 10.76 9.03 11.92
C ILE A 321 9.26 9.25 12.06
N PRO A 322 8.48 9.01 10.99
CA PRO A 322 7.05 9.26 11.03
C PRO A 322 6.30 8.20 11.86
N ALA A 323 5.11 8.55 12.32
CA ALA A 323 4.09 7.55 12.69
C ALA A 323 3.40 7.03 11.42
N PRO A 324 2.87 5.80 11.41
CA PRO A 324 2.06 5.29 10.31
C PRO A 324 0.84 6.17 10.01
N GLY A 325 0.42 6.15 8.75
CA GLY A 325 -0.74 6.88 8.25
C GLY A 325 -1.34 6.18 7.05
N ASN A 326 -1.37 6.85 5.89
CA ASN A 326 -1.90 6.28 4.65
C ASN A 326 -0.77 5.87 3.69
N GLU A 327 0.44 5.60 4.22
CA GLU A 327 1.55 5.16 3.40
C GLU A 327 1.31 3.80 2.78
N ARG A 328 1.69 3.66 1.54
CA ARG A 328 1.69 2.39 0.81
C ARG A 328 3.11 1.98 0.49
N LEU A 329 3.29 0.70 0.26
CA LEU A 329 4.57 0.18 -0.21
C LEU A 329 4.69 0.37 -1.71
N HIS A 330 5.85 0.87 -2.13
CA HIS A 330 6.23 1.07 -3.51
C HIS A 330 7.49 0.27 -3.84
N MET A 331 7.53 -0.29 -5.02
CA MET A 331 8.75 -0.82 -5.65
C MET A 331 8.83 -0.25 -7.05
N ASN A 332 9.92 0.44 -7.37
CA ASN A 332 10.07 1.06 -8.67
C ASN A 332 11.47 0.86 -9.27
N LEU A 333 11.52 0.96 -10.59
CA LEU A 333 12.75 1.02 -11.37
C LEU A 333 12.62 2.22 -12.31
N TRP A 334 13.43 3.27 -12.08
CA TRP A 334 13.25 4.57 -12.70
C TRP A 334 14.57 5.23 -13.09
N LEU A 335 14.47 6.35 -13.83
CA LEU A 335 15.61 7.06 -14.39
C LEU A 335 15.84 8.38 -13.64
N PHE A 336 17.01 8.50 -13.01
CA PHE A 336 17.38 9.71 -12.29
C PHE A 336 17.39 10.92 -13.24
N ASN A 337 16.64 11.97 -12.86
CA ASN A 337 16.38 13.16 -13.68
C ASN A 337 15.81 12.87 -15.09
N GLY A 338 15.17 11.72 -15.30
CA GLY A 338 14.67 11.31 -16.61
C GLY A 338 15.76 10.96 -17.63
N ALA A 339 17.02 10.85 -17.18
CA ALA A 339 18.15 10.58 -18.07
C ALA A 339 18.18 9.10 -18.48
N ALA A 340 18.21 8.85 -19.79
CA ALA A 340 18.33 7.50 -20.35
C ALA A 340 19.54 6.75 -19.77
N PRO A 341 19.49 5.39 -19.71
CA PRO A 341 20.66 4.62 -19.36
C PRO A 341 21.85 5.02 -20.27
N SER A 342 23.02 5.28 -19.67
CA SER A 342 24.19 5.83 -20.38
C SER A 342 24.76 4.90 -21.46
N ASP A 343 24.44 3.60 -21.38
CA ASP A 343 24.78 2.56 -22.35
C ASP A 343 23.67 2.31 -23.39
N GLY A 344 22.53 3.00 -23.27
CA GLY A 344 21.37 2.84 -24.14
C GLY A 344 20.67 1.48 -24.01
N GLN A 345 20.98 0.68 -22.97
CA GLN A 345 20.37 -0.63 -22.79
C GLN A 345 19.14 -0.54 -21.89
N GLN A 346 18.14 -1.39 -22.18
CA GLN A 346 17.00 -1.61 -21.28
C GLN A 346 17.51 -2.31 -20.00
N VAL A 347 16.86 -2.01 -18.87
CA VAL A 347 17.26 -2.54 -17.57
C VAL A 347 16.11 -3.29 -16.95
N GLU A 348 16.39 -4.46 -16.39
CA GLU A 348 15.40 -5.30 -15.71
C GLU A 348 15.89 -5.69 -14.32
N VAL A 349 15.00 -5.64 -13.33
CA VAL A 349 15.21 -6.15 -11.99
C VAL A 349 14.11 -7.15 -11.66
N VAL A 350 14.53 -8.31 -11.14
CA VAL A 350 13.65 -9.40 -10.73
C VAL A 350 13.62 -9.49 -9.21
N THR A 351 12.43 -9.42 -8.66
CA THR A 351 12.15 -9.59 -7.23
C THR A 351 11.42 -10.91 -7.02
N SER A 352 12.05 -11.84 -6.30
CA SER A 352 11.44 -13.17 -6.10
C SER A 352 10.35 -13.16 -5.04
N ARG A 353 10.41 -12.21 -4.10
CA ARG A 353 9.47 -12.16 -2.99
C ARG A 353 9.46 -10.80 -2.29
N PHE A 354 8.31 -10.44 -1.74
CA PHE A 354 8.14 -9.45 -0.69
C PHE A 354 7.50 -10.10 0.53
N ALA A 355 7.92 -9.73 1.74
CA ALA A 355 7.28 -10.16 2.97
C ALA A 355 7.13 -8.99 3.95
N PHE A 356 5.94 -8.83 4.52
CA PHE A 356 5.69 -7.92 5.63
C PHE A 356 5.50 -8.71 6.92
N ILE A 357 6.23 -8.33 7.96
CA ILE A 357 6.18 -8.98 9.27
C ILE A 357 5.73 -7.91 10.27
N PRO A 358 4.48 -7.95 10.77
CA PRO A 358 4.02 -7.01 11.79
C PRO A 358 4.90 -7.08 13.04
N LEU A 359 5.08 -5.97 13.76
CA LEU A 359 5.85 -5.97 15.03
C LEU A 359 5.28 -6.95 16.06
N GLN A 360 3.98 -7.16 16.03
CA GLN A 360 3.31 -8.23 16.77
C GLN A 360 2.61 -9.12 15.74
N PRO A 361 3.24 -10.24 15.35
CA PRO A 361 2.64 -11.17 14.42
C PRO A 361 1.28 -11.64 14.95
N ALA A 362 0.26 -11.60 14.12
CA ALA A 362 -1.03 -12.17 14.47
C ALA A 362 -0.84 -13.66 14.78
N VAL A 363 -1.31 -14.11 15.93
CA VAL A 363 -1.33 -15.54 16.30
C VAL A 363 -2.13 -16.26 15.20
N PRO A 364 -1.61 -17.36 14.61
CA PRO A 364 -2.36 -18.09 13.60
C PRO A 364 -3.69 -18.56 14.18
N SER A 365 -4.76 -18.44 13.41
CA SER A 365 -6.08 -18.92 13.82
C SER A 365 -6.30 -20.33 13.32
N VAL A 366 -6.66 -21.22 14.24
CA VAL A 366 -7.02 -22.61 13.92
C VAL A 366 -8.43 -22.63 13.33
N GLN A 367 -8.55 -23.16 12.11
CA GLN A 367 -9.82 -23.30 11.41
C GLN A 367 -10.43 -24.69 11.62
N SER A 368 -9.61 -25.72 11.53
CA SER A 368 -10.02 -27.09 11.81
C SER A 368 -8.86 -27.99 12.21
N VAL A 369 -9.19 -29.05 12.91
CA VAL A 369 -8.27 -30.12 13.32
C VAL A 369 -8.89 -31.44 12.94
N SER A 370 -8.12 -32.32 12.32
CA SER A 370 -8.59 -33.68 11.95
C SER A 370 -7.48 -34.69 12.02
N LEU A 371 -7.87 -35.96 12.16
CA LEU A 371 -7.01 -37.14 12.01
C LEU A 371 -7.58 -37.94 10.83
N ASP A 372 -6.75 -38.25 9.85
CA ASP A 372 -7.20 -39.02 8.70
C ASP A 372 -7.17 -40.54 8.98
N ALA A 373 -7.62 -41.34 8.01
CA ALA A 373 -7.68 -42.81 8.14
C ALA A 373 -6.29 -43.48 8.26
N THR A 374 -5.24 -42.78 7.90
CA THR A 374 -3.83 -43.25 8.05
C THR A 374 -3.22 -42.86 9.40
N GLY A 375 -3.96 -42.06 10.22
CA GLY A 375 -3.49 -41.55 11.50
C GLY A 375 -2.62 -40.33 11.38
N THR A 376 -2.65 -39.62 10.24
CA THR A 376 -1.97 -38.34 10.05
C THR A 376 -2.82 -37.21 10.67
N PHE A 377 -2.20 -36.41 11.50
CA PHE A 377 -2.81 -35.19 12.05
C PHE A 377 -2.74 -34.05 11.04
N HIS A 378 -3.87 -33.39 10.84
CA HIS A 378 -4.02 -32.24 9.96
C HIS A 378 -4.49 -31.05 10.76
N LEU A 379 -3.79 -29.93 10.62
CA LEU A 379 -4.11 -28.65 11.23
C LEU A 379 -4.30 -27.60 10.15
N GLN A 380 -5.55 -27.18 9.95
CA GLN A 380 -5.89 -26.10 9.01
C GLN A 380 -5.84 -24.76 9.73
N LEU A 381 -5.13 -23.80 9.16
CA LEU A 381 -4.82 -22.51 9.77
C LEU A 381 -5.08 -21.35 8.79
N THR A 382 -5.35 -20.19 9.36
CA THR A 382 -5.15 -18.91 8.68
C THR A 382 -4.08 -18.10 9.42
N GLY A 383 -3.31 -17.33 8.69
CA GLY A 383 -2.24 -16.50 9.25
C GLY A 383 -1.85 -15.38 8.30
N ALA A 384 -0.90 -14.54 8.70
CA ALA A 384 -0.38 -13.50 7.83
C ALA A 384 0.35 -14.14 6.62
N PRO A 385 0.05 -13.70 5.38
CA PRO A 385 0.68 -14.26 4.19
C PRO A 385 2.21 -14.06 4.21
N GLN A 386 2.92 -14.96 3.55
CA GLN A 386 4.37 -14.92 3.39
C GLN A 386 5.20 -15.06 4.69
N LEU A 387 4.57 -15.30 5.84
CA LEU A 387 5.28 -15.69 7.05
C LEU A 387 5.48 -17.20 7.13
N TRP A 388 6.55 -17.60 7.80
CA TRP A 388 6.81 -19.00 8.12
C TRP A 388 6.10 -19.41 9.40
N TYR A 389 5.44 -20.55 9.34
CA TYR A 389 4.76 -21.19 10.47
C TYR A 389 5.38 -22.54 10.73
N LEU A 390 5.79 -22.78 11.97
CA LEU A 390 6.38 -24.01 12.45
C LEU A 390 5.36 -24.77 13.30
N LEU A 391 5.07 -26.02 12.94
CA LEU A 391 4.34 -26.95 13.78
C LEU A 391 5.34 -27.71 14.65
N GLU A 392 5.12 -27.69 15.93
CA GLU A 392 5.88 -28.46 16.90
C GLU A 392 4.96 -29.37 17.71
N SER A 393 5.46 -30.50 18.17
CA SER A 393 4.73 -31.40 19.05
C SER A 393 5.53 -31.79 20.27
N THR A 394 4.80 -32.18 21.35
CA THR A 394 5.36 -32.68 22.58
C THR A 394 4.40 -33.71 23.21
N PRO A 395 4.87 -34.75 23.89
CA PRO A 395 4.00 -35.65 24.65
C PRO A 395 3.64 -35.11 26.07
N ASP A 396 4.40 -34.14 26.60
CA ASP A 396 4.38 -33.81 28.03
C ASP A 396 4.67 -32.32 28.35
N PHE A 397 4.67 -31.44 27.32
CA PHE A 397 5.02 -30.04 27.40
C PHE A 397 6.49 -29.71 27.79
N GLY A 398 7.34 -30.72 27.86
CA GLY A 398 8.77 -30.59 28.13
C GLY A 398 9.53 -30.09 26.89
N THR A 399 10.00 -31.03 26.07
CA THR A 399 10.71 -30.72 24.84
C THR A 399 9.73 -30.65 23.66
N TRP A 400 9.81 -29.56 22.88
CA TRP A 400 9.04 -29.39 21.66
C TRP A 400 9.86 -29.81 20.45
N ASN A 401 9.34 -30.73 19.67
CA ASN A 401 10.00 -31.27 18.49
C ASN A 401 9.36 -30.69 17.22
N PRO A 402 10.13 -30.17 16.25
CA PRO A 402 9.59 -29.68 14.99
C PRO A 402 9.00 -30.85 14.18
N MET A 403 7.78 -30.64 13.67
CA MET A 403 7.04 -31.61 12.87
C MET A 403 6.92 -31.22 11.41
N GLY A 404 6.83 -29.93 11.13
CA GLY A 404 6.72 -29.39 9.78
C GLY A 404 6.70 -27.87 9.78
N MET A 405 7.01 -27.31 8.64
CA MET A 405 7.12 -25.87 8.45
C MET A 405 6.58 -25.50 7.07
N THR A 406 5.86 -24.37 6.98
CA THR A 406 5.34 -23.87 5.71
C THR A 406 5.31 -22.35 5.68
N ILE A 407 5.37 -21.76 4.48
CA ILE A 407 5.03 -20.36 4.26
C ILE A 407 3.52 -20.27 4.13
N ALA A 408 2.87 -19.37 4.85
CA ALA A 408 1.44 -19.14 4.68
C ALA A 408 1.15 -18.57 3.28
N PRO A 409 0.33 -19.24 2.46
CA PRO A 409 -0.30 -18.63 1.29
C PRO A 409 -1.43 -17.70 1.75
N GLU A 410 -2.17 -17.12 0.80
CA GLU A 410 -3.14 -16.06 1.07
C GLU A 410 -4.35 -16.45 1.93
N ALA A 411 -4.92 -17.61 1.68
CA ALA A 411 -6.26 -17.95 2.15
C ALA A 411 -6.32 -19.00 3.26
N GLY A 412 -5.19 -19.46 3.70
CA GLY A 412 -5.12 -20.57 4.65
C GLY A 412 -4.14 -21.64 4.22
N PHE A 413 -3.61 -22.36 5.17
CA PHE A 413 -2.58 -23.36 4.95
C PHE A 413 -2.76 -24.53 5.90
N GLN A 414 -2.17 -25.65 5.55
CA GLN A 414 -2.21 -26.85 6.35
C GLN A 414 -0.81 -27.22 6.85
N LEU A 415 -0.74 -27.58 8.12
CA LEU A 415 0.40 -28.26 8.72
C LEU A 415 -0.01 -29.70 9.08
N MET A 416 0.92 -30.64 8.94
CA MET A 416 0.63 -32.05 9.12
C MET A 416 1.68 -32.75 10.00
N ASP A 417 1.23 -33.76 10.75
CA ASP A 417 2.09 -34.70 11.45
C ASP A 417 1.69 -36.14 11.07
N ALA A 418 2.46 -36.78 10.18
CA ALA A 418 2.24 -38.16 9.76
C ALA A 418 2.59 -39.16 10.86
N THR A 419 3.21 -38.72 11.94
CA THR A 419 3.58 -39.61 13.08
C THR A 419 2.61 -39.47 14.26
N ALA A 420 1.46 -38.79 14.08
CA ALA A 420 0.52 -38.53 15.16
C ALA A 420 0.01 -39.81 15.85
N SER A 421 -0.26 -40.88 15.08
CA SER A 421 -0.74 -42.16 15.58
C SER A 421 0.30 -42.97 16.36
N SER A 422 1.58 -42.61 16.30
CA SER A 422 2.65 -43.34 16.99
C SER A 422 2.72 -43.08 18.51
N ALA A 423 1.93 -42.16 19.04
CA ALA A 423 1.93 -41.80 20.44
C ALA A 423 0.52 -41.89 21.04
N THR A 424 0.41 -42.24 22.33
CA THR A 424 -0.86 -42.29 23.05
C THR A 424 -1.46 -40.89 23.27
N ARG A 425 -0.62 -39.84 23.27
CA ARG A 425 -1.02 -38.44 23.30
C ARG A 425 0.08 -37.57 22.70
N LYS A 426 -0.33 -36.52 22.01
CA LYS A 426 0.54 -35.43 21.52
C LYS A 426 -0.16 -34.10 21.71
N PHE A 427 0.60 -33.12 22.11
CA PHE A 427 0.18 -31.74 22.13
C PHE A 427 0.90 -30.99 21.01
N TYR A 428 0.23 -30.00 20.41
CA TYR A 428 0.76 -29.27 19.29
C TYR A 428 0.75 -27.77 19.60
N ARG A 429 1.76 -27.08 19.08
CA ARG A 429 1.75 -25.61 18.98
C ARG A 429 2.19 -25.19 17.61
N VAL A 430 1.71 -24.03 17.18
CA VAL A 430 2.17 -23.36 15.98
C VAL A 430 2.84 -22.06 16.38
N SER A 431 4.07 -21.91 15.95
CA SER A 431 4.87 -20.70 16.16
C SER A 431 5.02 -19.97 14.83
N VAL A 432 4.79 -18.66 14.83
CA VAL A 432 5.27 -17.81 13.75
C VAL A 432 6.76 -17.69 13.93
N LEU A 433 7.54 -18.10 12.95
CA LEU A 433 8.95 -17.80 12.99
C LEU A 433 9.12 -16.31 12.76
N PRO A 434 9.64 -15.56 13.75
CA PRO A 434 9.91 -14.15 13.55
C PRO A 434 10.77 -14.03 12.31
N GLY A 435 10.47 -13.03 11.48
CA GLY A 435 11.24 -12.82 10.28
C GLY A 435 12.69 -12.55 10.63
N GLN A 436 13.46 -13.61 10.56
CA GLN A 436 14.90 -13.51 10.65
C GLN A 436 15.47 -13.02 9.34
#